data_23d4633a179e65d97bac906db3325439
#
_entry.id   23d4633a179e65d97bac906db3325439
#
_cell.length_a   1.000
_cell.length_b   1.000
_cell.length_c   1.000
_cell.angle_alpha   90.00
_cell.angle_beta   90.00
_cell.angle_gamma   90.00
#
_symmetry.space_group_name_H-M   'P 1'
#
loop_
_entity.id
_entity.type
_entity.pdbx_description
1 polymer ?
#
loop_
_entity_poly.entity_id
_entity_poly.type
_entity_poly.pdbx_seq_one_letter_code
_entity_poly.pdbx_strand_id
1 'polypeptide(L)'
;MNEDRPGTFLNPPEIDITGFEYQRSDIAPITKEVQREVIDMIVTGEDIEDVKSYLHEVIEDFRAGNVSVEEVGVPGGIGKRLDNYDTDTAQVRGAKYANLLLGTNFQRGSKPKRLYLEKVHPDFFERVEAEMDLDPAEDALYGEFRRNPDVICFEYEDQIPEAFAVDWDKMLEKTLRGPIARILEALEVSWEEVKSGQEQTGLGQYM
;
A
#
# COMPACT_ATOMS: atom_id res chain seq x y z
N MET A 1 58.43 14.72 -13.23
CA MET A 1 57.70 13.45 -13.16
C MET A 1 56.62 13.64 -12.09
N ASN A 2 55.44 13.95 -12.55
CA ASN A 2 54.25 14.02 -11.68
C ASN A 2 53.45 12.77 -11.88
N GLU A 3 53.38 11.97 -10.85
CA GLU A 3 52.54 10.77 -10.82
C GLU A 3 51.10 11.19 -10.60
N ASP A 4 50.26 10.79 -11.56
CA ASP A 4 48.79 10.92 -11.52
C ASP A 4 48.24 10.15 -10.31
N ARG A 5 47.55 10.90 -9.43
CA ARG A 5 46.69 10.26 -8.41
C ARG A 5 45.40 9.85 -9.07
N PRO A 6 45.00 8.56 -8.96
CA PRO A 6 43.69 8.14 -9.41
C PRO A 6 42.61 8.85 -8.60
N GLY A 7 41.62 9.36 -9.31
CA GLY A 7 40.49 10.07 -8.73
C GLY A 7 39.78 9.26 -7.67
N THR A 8 39.59 9.87 -6.53
CA THR A 8 38.71 9.40 -5.48
C THR A 8 37.30 9.37 -6.08
N PHE A 9 36.76 8.20 -6.34
CA PHE A 9 35.33 8.04 -6.56
C PHE A 9 34.65 8.48 -5.26
N LEU A 10 34.10 9.68 -5.26
CA LEU A 10 33.20 10.11 -4.22
C LEU A 10 31.99 9.22 -4.30
N ASN A 11 31.75 8.44 -3.27
CA ASN A 11 30.49 7.77 -3.11
C ASN A 11 29.41 8.86 -3.19
N PRO A 12 28.32 8.63 -3.94
CA PRO A 12 27.21 9.60 -3.96
C PRO A 12 26.82 9.89 -2.51
N PRO A 13 26.47 11.12 -2.17
CA PRO A 13 26.09 11.47 -0.82
C PRO A 13 24.92 10.57 -0.39
N GLU A 14 25.09 9.90 0.75
CA GLU A 14 24.02 9.14 1.36
C GLU A 14 22.96 10.15 1.79
N ILE A 15 21.80 10.15 1.10
CA ILE A 15 20.72 11.11 1.37
C ILE A 15 20.02 10.67 2.66
N ASP A 16 20.28 11.40 3.74
CA ASP A 16 19.54 11.22 5.00
C ASP A 16 18.21 11.98 4.94
N ILE A 17 17.14 11.24 4.65
CA ILE A 17 15.80 11.80 4.52
C ILE A 17 15.19 11.92 5.91
N THR A 18 15.24 13.11 6.50
CA THR A 18 14.61 13.41 7.79
C THR A 18 13.29 14.17 7.59
N GLY A 19 12.29 13.85 8.39
CA GLY A 19 11.01 14.60 8.41
C GLY A 19 9.92 14.07 7.47
N PHE A 20 10.19 13.04 6.66
CA PHE A 20 9.19 12.36 5.84
C PHE A 20 8.65 11.09 6.53
N GLU A 21 7.53 10.58 6.04
CA GLU A 21 6.89 9.36 6.56
C GLU A 21 7.76 8.10 6.39
N TYR A 22 8.87 8.21 5.66
CA TYR A 22 9.83 7.13 5.41
C TYR A 22 10.26 6.36 6.66
N GLN A 23 10.43 7.04 7.81
CA GLN A 23 10.84 6.40 9.06
C GLN A 23 9.69 5.75 9.84
N ARG A 24 8.46 5.98 9.42
CA ARG A 24 7.28 5.38 10.09
C ARG A 24 7.24 3.88 9.85
N SER A 25 6.83 3.15 10.86
CA SER A 25 6.70 1.70 10.80
C SER A 25 5.30 1.22 10.42
N ASP A 26 4.37 2.14 10.18
CA ASP A 26 2.95 1.90 9.88
C ASP A 26 2.58 2.28 8.44
N ILE A 27 3.56 2.40 7.56
CA ILE A 27 3.38 2.60 6.12
C ILE A 27 3.89 1.41 5.32
N ALA A 28 3.28 1.18 4.16
CA ALA A 28 3.64 0.07 3.28
C ALA A 28 5.10 0.20 2.78
N PRO A 29 5.81 -0.90 2.53
CA PRO A 29 7.17 -0.87 1.98
C PRO A 29 7.28 -0.06 0.70
N ILE A 30 6.35 -0.25 -0.25
CA ILE A 30 6.32 0.49 -1.52
C ILE A 30 6.23 2.00 -1.34
N THR A 31 5.53 2.47 -0.30
CA THR A 31 5.43 3.90 0.00
C THR A 31 6.80 4.49 0.31
N LYS A 32 7.61 3.76 1.08
CA LYS A 32 8.98 4.17 1.43
C LYS A 32 9.89 4.21 0.21
N GLU A 33 9.79 3.19 -0.61
CA GLU A 33 10.59 3.04 -1.83
C GLU A 33 10.29 4.18 -2.80
N VAL A 34 9.02 4.39 -3.13
CA VAL A 34 8.59 5.43 -4.07
C VAL A 34 8.91 6.83 -3.55
N GLN A 35 8.71 7.10 -2.24
CA GLN A 35 9.10 8.38 -1.66
C GLN A 35 10.59 8.63 -1.77
N ARG A 36 11.41 7.62 -1.47
CA ARG A 36 12.87 7.72 -1.56
C ARG A 36 13.30 8.01 -2.99
N GLU A 37 12.78 7.28 -3.96
CA GLU A 37 13.13 7.45 -5.37
C GLU A 37 12.76 8.84 -5.87
N VAL A 38 11.54 9.30 -5.61
CA VAL A 38 11.08 10.64 -6.00
C VAL A 38 11.96 11.73 -5.38
N ILE A 39 12.33 11.60 -4.11
CA ILE A 39 13.21 12.57 -3.45
C ILE A 39 14.61 12.53 -4.04
N ASP A 40 15.14 11.35 -4.34
CA ASP A 40 16.45 11.19 -4.99
C ASP A 40 16.48 11.86 -6.35
N MET A 41 15.48 11.63 -7.19
CA MET A 41 15.32 12.29 -8.50
C MET A 41 15.31 13.82 -8.37
N ILE A 42 14.58 14.35 -7.40
CA ILE A 42 14.52 15.81 -7.15
C ILE A 42 15.88 16.36 -6.72
N VAL A 43 16.56 15.69 -5.81
CA VAL A 43 17.86 16.15 -5.26
C VAL A 43 18.97 16.03 -6.28
N THR A 44 18.93 15.04 -7.16
CA THR A 44 19.89 14.88 -8.26
C THR A 44 19.62 15.83 -9.43
N GLY A 45 18.49 16.53 -9.42
CA GLY A 45 18.13 17.56 -10.40
C GLY A 45 17.56 17.02 -11.67
N GLU A 46 16.88 15.87 -11.60
CA GLU A 46 16.11 15.34 -12.72
C GLU A 46 14.93 16.27 -13.06
N ASP A 47 14.48 16.21 -14.30
CA ASP A 47 13.35 17.02 -14.75
C ASP A 47 12.03 16.56 -14.11
N ILE A 48 11.10 17.48 -13.89
CA ILE A 48 9.77 17.18 -13.34
C ILE A 48 9.03 16.15 -14.20
N GLU A 49 9.24 16.17 -15.51
CA GLU A 49 8.63 15.20 -16.41
C GLU A 49 9.14 13.77 -16.19
N ASP A 50 10.42 13.61 -15.82
CA ASP A 50 10.97 12.29 -15.47
C ASP A 50 10.32 11.78 -14.16
N VAL A 51 10.13 12.64 -13.17
CA VAL A 51 9.42 12.31 -11.92
C VAL A 51 7.97 11.91 -12.19
N LYS A 52 7.27 12.65 -13.06
CA LYS A 52 5.90 12.31 -13.47
C LYS A 52 5.84 10.96 -14.18
N SER A 53 6.76 10.71 -15.10
CA SER A 53 6.84 9.46 -15.85
C SER A 53 7.08 8.27 -14.94
N TYR A 54 8.02 8.37 -14.00
CA TYR A 54 8.28 7.35 -13.00
C TYR A 54 7.04 7.04 -12.14
N LEU A 55 6.40 8.08 -11.60
CA LEU A 55 5.19 7.90 -10.80
C LEU A 55 4.03 7.32 -11.59
N HIS A 56 3.90 7.70 -12.86
CA HIS A 56 2.88 7.13 -13.74
C HIS A 56 3.11 5.63 -13.96
N GLU A 57 4.35 5.21 -14.20
CA GLU A 57 4.71 3.79 -14.31
C GLU A 57 4.37 3.01 -13.03
N VAL A 58 4.70 3.54 -11.87
CA VAL A 58 4.33 2.95 -10.57
C VAL A 58 2.81 2.79 -10.44
N ILE A 59 2.04 3.80 -10.84
CA ILE A 59 0.57 3.75 -10.78
C ILE A 59 0.00 2.69 -11.72
N GLU A 60 0.56 2.58 -12.93
CA GLU A 60 0.13 1.55 -13.90
C GLU A 60 0.49 0.14 -13.40
N ASP A 61 1.64 -0.06 -12.78
CA ASP A 61 2.01 -1.33 -12.14
C ASP A 61 1.04 -1.73 -11.03
N PHE A 62 0.60 -0.78 -10.20
CA PHE A 62 -0.46 -1.02 -9.22
C PHE A 62 -1.76 -1.48 -9.89
N ARG A 63 -2.23 -0.76 -10.91
CA ARG A 63 -3.47 -1.07 -11.62
C ARG A 63 -3.42 -2.41 -12.33
N ALA A 64 -2.25 -2.77 -12.85
CA ALA A 64 -2.02 -4.06 -13.49
C ALA A 64 -1.87 -5.22 -12.49
N GLY A 65 -1.72 -4.92 -11.19
CA GLY A 65 -1.42 -5.93 -10.17
C GLY A 65 -0.01 -6.51 -10.28
N ASN A 66 0.93 -5.76 -10.86
CA ASN A 66 2.33 -6.16 -11.01
C ASN A 66 3.19 -5.94 -9.75
N VAL A 67 2.57 -5.49 -8.67
CA VAL A 67 3.20 -5.30 -7.36
C VAL A 67 2.80 -6.41 -6.40
N SER A 68 3.69 -6.81 -5.49
CA SER A 68 3.37 -7.88 -4.54
C SER A 68 2.50 -7.38 -3.38
N VAL A 69 1.69 -8.26 -2.81
CA VAL A 69 0.89 -7.92 -1.62
C VAL A 69 1.78 -7.63 -0.40
N GLU A 70 3.01 -8.18 -0.37
CA GLU A 70 4.00 -7.87 0.66
C GLU A 70 4.46 -6.42 0.61
N GLU A 71 4.63 -5.86 -0.59
CA GLU A 71 5.07 -4.48 -0.80
C GLU A 71 3.96 -3.48 -0.53
N VAL A 72 2.72 -3.82 -0.86
CA VAL A 72 1.58 -2.91 -0.72
C VAL A 72 0.84 -3.03 0.61
N GLY A 73 0.99 -4.14 1.31
CA GLY A 73 0.33 -4.38 2.60
C GLY A 73 0.65 -3.30 3.62
N VAL A 74 -0.38 -2.70 4.20
CA VAL A 74 -0.23 -1.58 5.15
C VAL A 74 -0.09 -2.13 6.57
N PRO A 75 1.09 -2.05 7.21
CA PRO A 75 1.28 -2.52 8.57
C PRO A 75 0.45 -1.71 9.57
N GLY A 76 -0.14 -2.39 10.55
CA GLY A 76 -0.88 -1.74 11.61
C GLY A 76 -0.84 -2.55 12.90
N GLY A 77 -0.50 -1.90 14.02
CA GLY A 77 -0.43 -2.55 15.33
C GLY A 77 -1.81 -2.84 15.93
N ILE A 78 -1.93 -3.99 16.59
CA ILE A 78 -3.07 -4.34 17.44
C ILE A 78 -2.72 -3.98 18.88
N GLY A 79 -3.25 -2.86 19.38
CA GLY A 79 -2.89 -2.30 20.69
C GLY A 79 -3.60 -2.94 21.89
N LYS A 80 -4.76 -3.57 21.68
CA LYS A 80 -5.56 -4.24 22.70
C LYS A 80 -6.18 -5.53 22.16
N ARG A 81 -6.86 -6.30 23.00
CA ARG A 81 -7.57 -7.50 22.53
C ARG A 81 -8.59 -7.10 21.48
N LEU A 82 -8.74 -7.93 20.43
CA LEU A 82 -9.64 -7.63 19.31
C LEU A 82 -11.09 -7.38 19.76
N ASP A 83 -11.56 -8.09 20.77
CA ASP A 83 -12.92 -7.94 21.31
C ASP A 83 -13.12 -6.66 22.14
N ASN A 84 -12.03 -5.97 22.51
CA ASN A 84 -12.07 -4.77 23.35
C ASN A 84 -12.02 -3.47 22.53
N TYR A 85 -12.22 -3.53 21.23
CA TYR A 85 -12.33 -2.34 20.39
C TYR A 85 -13.79 -1.88 20.33
N ASP A 86 -14.02 -0.63 20.67
CA ASP A 86 -15.36 0.00 20.61
C ASP A 86 -15.83 0.21 19.17
N THR A 87 -14.86 0.30 18.25
CA THR A 87 -15.11 0.43 16.82
C THR A 87 -14.15 -0.48 16.07
N ASP A 88 -14.68 -1.33 15.21
CA ASP A 88 -13.88 -2.18 14.35
C ASP A 88 -13.36 -1.39 13.14
N THR A 89 -12.19 -0.79 13.31
CA THR A 89 -11.46 -0.19 12.19
C THR A 89 -11.13 -1.26 11.14
N ALA A 90 -10.77 -0.86 9.93
CA ALA A 90 -10.35 -1.80 8.88
C ALA A 90 -9.22 -2.74 9.35
N GLN A 91 -8.27 -2.25 10.17
CA GLN A 91 -7.20 -3.05 10.75
C GLN A 91 -7.73 -4.14 11.70
N VAL A 92 -8.62 -3.76 12.61
CA VAL A 92 -9.21 -4.69 13.59
C VAL A 92 -10.12 -5.70 12.89
N ARG A 93 -10.96 -5.23 11.99
CA ARG A 93 -11.88 -6.07 11.21
C ARG A 93 -11.11 -7.08 10.35
N GLY A 94 -10.11 -6.61 9.61
CA GLY A 94 -9.24 -7.48 8.81
C GLY A 94 -8.51 -8.54 9.63
N ALA A 95 -8.07 -8.21 10.85
CA ALA A 95 -7.43 -9.17 11.76
C ALA A 95 -8.43 -10.21 12.29
N LYS A 96 -9.65 -9.80 12.63
CA LYS A 96 -10.72 -10.73 13.04
C LYS A 96 -11.09 -11.70 11.92
N TYR A 97 -11.26 -11.20 10.69
CA TYR A 97 -11.54 -12.03 9.51
C TYR A 97 -10.41 -13.02 9.22
N ALA A 98 -9.15 -12.56 9.29
CA ALA A 98 -8.01 -13.44 9.06
C ALA A 98 -7.91 -14.54 10.13
N ASN A 99 -8.13 -14.24 11.40
CA ASN A 99 -8.15 -15.24 12.47
C ASN A 99 -9.27 -16.28 12.25
N LEU A 100 -10.42 -15.85 11.77
CA LEU A 100 -11.52 -16.75 11.49
C LEU A 100 -11.27 -17.63 10.25
N LEU A 101 -10.77 -17.05 9.17
CA LEU A 101 -10.82 -17.66 7.83
C LEU A 101 -9.48 -18.20 7.33
N LEU A 102 -8.35 -17.62 7.80
CA LEU A 102 -7.01 -17.93 7.30
C LEU A 102 -6.15 -18.69 8.33
N GLY A 103 -6.70 -19.00 9.49
CA GLY A 103 -5.97 -19.71 10.55
C GLY A 103 -4.86 -18.87 11.18
N THR A 104 -4.90 -17.55 11.05
CA THR A 104 -3.96 -16.65 11.73
C THR A 104 -4.31 -16.50 13.20
N ASN A 105 -3.40 -15.96 14.00
CA ASN A 105 -3.62 -15.71 15.43
C ASN A 105 -3.18 -14.28 15.80
N PHE A 106 -3.76 -13.30 15.13
CA PHE A 106 -3.50 -11.89 15.46
C PHE A 106 -4.16 -11.52 16.79
N GLN A 107 -3.37 -10.88 17.63
CA GLN A 107 -3.77 -10.50 18.97
C GLN A 107 -3.09 -9.20 19.39
N ARG A 108 -3.29 -8.75 20.62
CA ARG A 108 -2.57 -7.61 21.18
C ARG A 108 -1.06 -7.78 21.01
N GLY A 109 -0.42 -6.78 20.42
CA GLY A 109 1.02 -6.78 20.11
C GLY A 109 1.36 -7.26 18.69
N SER A 110 0.42 -7.92 17.98
CA SER A 110 0.60 -8.25 16.56
C SER A 110 0.64 -7.00 15.72
N LYS A 111 1.35 -7.09 14.59
CA LYS A 111 1.44 -6.00 13.60
C LYS A 111 1.19 -6.55 12.19
N PRO A 112 -0.01 -7.07 11.92
CA PRO A 112 -0.34 -7.59 10.61
C PRO A 112 -0.42 -6.48 9.56
N LYS A 113 -0.21 -6.86 8.30
CA LYS A 113 -0.42 -6.02 7.15
C LYS A 113 -1.89 -6.07 6.73
N ARG A 114 -2.44 -4.93 6.36
CA ARG A 114 -3.82 -4.81 5.86
C ARG A 114 -3.84 -4.76 4.35
N LEU A 115 -4.74 -5.53 3.76
CA LEU A 115 -5.00 -5.59 2.33
C LEU A 115 -6.49 -5.29 2.08
N TYR A 116 -6.79 -4.38 1.17
CA TYR A 116 -8.17 -4.13 0.74
C TYR A 116 -8.54 -5.05 -0.42
N LEU A 117 -9.75 -5.55 -0.39
CA LEU A 117 -10.28 -6.52 -1.36
C LEU A 117 -11.37 -5.87 -2.21
N GLU A 118 -11.35 -6.14 -3.50
CA GLU A 118 -12.43 -5.81 -4.42
C GLU A 118 -13.57 -6.82 -4.31
N LYS A 119 -13.19 -8.11 -4.27
CA LYS A 119 -14.13 -9.24 -4.17
C LYS A 119 -13.43 -10.51 -3.72
N VAL A 120 -14.22 -11.47 -3.29
CA VAL A 120 -13.81 -12.84 -3.02
C VAL A 120 -14.59 -13.78 -3.92
N HIS A 121 -13.91 -14.75 -4.57
CA HIS A 121 -14.56 -15.71 -5.45
C HIS A 121 -15.55 -16.60 -4.66
N PRO A 122 -16.75 -16.88 -5.19
CA PRO A 122 -17.78 -17.68 -4.51
C PRO A 122 -17.30 -19.05 -4.00
N ASP A 123 -16.44 -19.73 -4.74
CA ASP A 123 -15.89 -21.04 -4.36
C ASP A 123 -15.16 -21.01 -3.00
N PHE A 124 -14.59 -19.88 -2.63
CA PHE A 124 -13.98 -19.72 -1.31
C PHE A 124 -15.02 -19.87 -0.20
N PHE A 125 -16.16 -19.22 -0.35
CA PHE A 125 -17.23 -19.27 0.63
C PHE A 125 -17.85 -20.66 0.72
N GLU A 126 -18.11 -21.31 -0.42
CA GLU A 126 -18.64 -22.67 -0.46
C GLU A 126 -17.72 -23.66 0.26
N ARG A 127 -16.40 -23.53 0.04
CA ARG A 127 -15.40 -24.36 0.71
C ARG A 127 -15.35 -24.11 2.21
N VAL A 128 -15.30 -22.84 2.62
CA VAL A 128 -15.23 -22.45 4.05
C VAL A 128 -16.48 -22.90 4.79
N GLU A 129 -17.66 -22.72 4.22
CA GLU A 129 -18.93 -23.18 4.79
C GLU A 129 -18.95 -24.70 4.97
N ALA A 130 -18.43 -25.43 3.99
CA ALA A 130 -18.39 -26.90 4.06
C ALA A 130 -17.32 -27.45 5.02
N GLU A 131 -16.11 -26.84 5.04
CA GLU A 131 -14.97 -27.36 5.81
C GLU A 131 -14.94 -26.88 7.26
N MET A 132 -15.45 -25.67 7.52
CA MET A 132 -15.38 -25.01 8.83
C MET A 132 -16.74 -24.97 9.54
N ASP A 133 -17.80 -25.51 8.92
CA ASP A 133 -19.17 -25.50 9.44
C ASP A 133 -19.64 -24.08 9.84
N LEU A 134 -19.31 -23.09 8.99
CA LEU A 134 -19.70 -21.70 9.20
C LEU A 134 -21.03 -21.41 8.49
N ASP A 135 -21.97 -20.81 9.23
CA ASP A 135 -23.25 -20.35 8.69
C ASP A 135 -23.32 -18.81 8.79
N PRO A 136 -23.45 -18.08 7.65
CA PRO A 136 -23.53 -16.61 7.69
C PRO A 136 -24.75 -16.08 8.44
N ALA A 137 -25.75 -16.89 8.73
CA ALA A 137 -26.92 -16.52 9.53
C ALA A 137 -26.68 -16.67 11.03
N GLU A 138 -25.78 -17.58 11.45
CA GLU A 138 -25.50 -17.90 12.84
C GLU A 138 -24.21 -17.24 13.33
N ASP A 139 -23.17 -17.18 12.47
CA ASP A 139 -21.91 -16.53 12.78
C ASP A 139 -21.91 -15.07 12.26
N ALA A 140 -22.06 -14.12 13.19
CA ALA A 140 -22.18 -12.70 12.85
C ALA A 140 -20.92 -12.15 12.14
N LEU A 141 -19.71 -12.56 12.55
CA LEU A 141 -18.45 -12.10 11.96
C LEU A 141 -18.28 -12.67 10.54
N TYR A 142 -18.60 -13.94 10.34
CA TYR A 142 -18.58 -14.57 9.04
C TYR A 142 -19.65 -13.97 8.11
N GLY A 143 -20.86 -13.77 8.61
CA GLY A 143 -21.94 -13.14 7.87
C GLY A 143 -21.62 -11.71 7.42
N GLU A 144 -20.85 -10.96 8.22
CA GLU A 144 -20.37 -9.63 7.84
C GLU A 144 -19.37 -9.73 6.69
N PHE A 145 -18.34 -10.56 6.79
CA PHE A 145 -17.37 -10.78 5.72
C PHE A 145 -18.01 -11.32 4.45
N ARG A 146 -18.92 -12.29 4.57
CA ARG A 146 -19.66 -12.89 3.45
C ARG A 146 -20.47 -11.85 2.66
N ARG A 147 -21.01 -10.85 3.36
CA ARG A 147 -21.81 -9.77 2.76
C ARG A 147 -20.94 -8.70 2.12
N ASN A 148 -19.82 -8.35 2.75
CA ASN A 148 -18.90 -7.29 2.30
C ASN A 148 -17.45 -7.65 2.61
N PRO A 149 -16.80 -8.47 1.78
CA PRO A 149 -15.41 -8.87 1.95
C PRO A 149 -14.46 -7.75 1.47
N ASP A 150 -14.34 -6.67 2.25
CA ASP A 150 -13.64 -5.45 1.85
C ASP A 150 -12.20 -5.35 2.34
N VAL A 151 -11.81 -6.15 3.33
CA VAL A 151 -10.49 -6.07 3.96
C VAL A 151 -10.09 -7.41 4.58
N ILE A 152 -8.81 -7.71 4.53
CA ILE A 152 -8.19 -8.84 5.24
C ILE A 152 -6.82 -8.42 5.79
N CYS A 153 -6.40 -9.03 6.89
CA CYS A 153 -5.04 -8.89 7.40
C CYS A 153 -4.24 -10.17 7.11
N PHE A 154 -2.93 -10.01 6.94
CA PHE A 154 -2.00 -11.11 6.71
C PHE A 154 -0.63 -10.77 7.31
N GLU A 155 0.19 -11.78 7.49
CA GLU A 155 1.60 -11.65 7.88
C GLU A 155 2.51 -11.95 6.70
N TYR A 156 2.19 -13.02 5.95
CA TYR A 156 2.91 -13.50 4.79
C TYR A 156 1.98 -13.65 3.58
N GLU A 157 2.49 -13.41 2.39
CA GLU A 157 1.74 -13.45 1.12
C GLU A 157 1.03 -14.79 0.87
N ASP A 158 1.66 -15.90 1.25
CA ASP A 158 1.13 -17.25 1.08
C ASP A 158 -0.13 -17.53 1.90
N GLN A 159 -0.46 -16.67 2.86
CA GLN A 159 -1.71 -16.73 3.62
C GLN A 159 -2.92 -16.22 2.82
N ILE A 160 -2.70 -15.43 1.76
CA ILE A 160 -3.77 -14.84 0.97
C ILE A 160 -4.24 -15.84 -0.10
N PRO A 161 -5.50 -16.33 -0.03
CA PRO A 161 -6.02 -17.25 -1.04
C PRO A 161 -6.10 -16.60 -2.43
N GLU A 162 -5.84 -17.38 -3.48
CA GLU A 162 -6.03 -16.93 -4.88
C GLU A 162 -7.46 -16.44 -5.19
N ALA A 163 -8.43 -16.89 -4.39
CA ALA A 163 -9.82 -16.45 -4.49
C ALA A 163 -10.05 -14.99 -4.09
N PHE A 164 -9.05 -14.33 -3.46
CA PHE A 164 -9.15 -12.95 -2.99
C PHE A 164 -8.61 -12.00 -4.05
N ALA A 165 -9.50 -11.24 -4.68
CA ALA A 165 -9.11 -10.19 -5.61
C ALA A 165 -8.79 -8.89 -4.85
N VAL A 166 -7.57 -8.40 -5.01
CA VAL A 166 -7.09 -7.16 -4.39
C VAL A 166 -7.74 -5.96 -5.07
N ASP A 167 -8.21 -5.00 -4.29
CA ASP A 167 -8.64 -3.67 -4.76
C ASP A 167 -7.39 -2.78 -4.96
N TRP A 168 -6.77 -2.91 -6.12
CA TRP A 168 -5.53 -2.21 -6.44
C TRP A 168 -5.66 -0.69 -6.45
N ASP A 169 -6.78 -0.16 -6.93
CA ASP A 169 -7.05 1.29 -6.88
C ASP A 169 -7.13 1.78 -5.43
N LYS A 170 -7.80 1.05 -4.57
CA LYS A 170 -7.89 1.39 -3.15
C LYS A 170 -6.55 1.22 -2.44
N MET A 171 -5.76 0.20 -2.78
CA MET A 171 -4.40 0.04 -2.25
C MET A 171 -3.53 1.22 -2.67
N LEU A 172 -3.56 1.64 -3.93
CA LEU A 172 -2.86 2.83 -4.43
C LEU A 172 -3.23 4.09 -3.62
N GLU A 173 -4.52 4.36 -3.44
CA GLU A 173 -5.01 5.51 -2.68
C GLU A 173 -4.61 5.46 -1.20
N LYS A 174 -4.55 4.27 -0.60
CA LYS A 174 -4.21 4.08 0.82
C LYS A 174 -2.71 4.08 1.10
N THR A 175 -1.87 3.80 0.11
CA THR A 175 -0.42 3.71 0.26
C THR A 175 0.32 4.93 -0.28
N LEU A 176 0.06 5.33 -1.52
CA LEU A 176 0.88 6.33 -2.22
C LEU A 176 0.28 7.73 -2.25
N ARG A 177 -1.05 7.87 -2.39
CA ARG A 177 -1.65 9.18 -2.63
C ARG A 177 -1.22 10.25 -1.61
N GLY A 178 -1.41 10.00 -0.33
CA GLY A 178 -1.13 11.00 0.71
C GLY A 178 0.33 11.43 0.77
N PRO A 179 1.27 10.47 0.91
CA PRO A 179 2.70 10.77 0.96
C PRO A 179 3.25 11.42 -0.30
N ILE A 180 2.84 10.94 -1.48
CA ILE A 180 3.35 11.45 -2.76
C ILE A 180 2.72 12.78 -3.13
N ALA A 181 1.42 12.98 -2.90
CA ALA A 181 0.75 14.26 -3.18
C ALA A 181 1.42 15.44 -2.46
N ARG A 182 1.90 15.24 -1.22
CA ARG A 182 2.64 16.29 -0.49
C ARG A 182 3.95 16.68 -1.16
N ILE A 183 4.65 15.72 -1.77
CA ILE A 183 5.89 15.99 -2.50
C ILE A 183 5.55 16.71 -3.81
N LEU A 184 4.51 16.25 -4.51
CA LEU A 184 4.06 16.84 -5.77
C LEU A 184 3.56 18.27 -5.59
N GLU A 185 2.88 18.59 -4.48
CA GLU A 185 2.46 19.97 -4.14
C GLU A 185 3.66 20.93 -4.10
N ALA A 186 4.80 20.48 -3.57
CA ALA A 186 6.03 21.28 -3.56
C ALA A 186 6.63 21.50 -4.96
N LEU A 187 6.27 20.67 -5.93
CA LEU A 187 6.66 20.76 -7.34
C LEU A 187 5.59 21.41 -8.22
N GLU A 188 4.49 21.91 -7.61
CA GLU A 188 3.34 22.47 -8.32
C GLU A 188 2.65 21.48 -9.29
N VAL A 189 2.75 20.18 -9.01
CA VAL A 189 2.15 19.08 -9.77
C VAL A 189 0.99 18.48 -8.99
N SER A 190 -0.13 18.16 -9.66
CA SER A 190 -1.27 17.51 -9.02
C SER A 190 -1.16 15.98 -9.09
N TRP A 191 -1.69 15.29 -8.06
CA TRP A 191 -1.80 13.83 -8.07
C TRP A 191 -2.62 13.30 -9.26
N GLU A 192 -3.70 14.01 -9.63
CA GLU A 192 -4.58 13.61 -10.74
C GLU A 192 -3.88 13.72 -12.10
N GLU A 193 -2.98 14.69 -12.25
CA GLU A 193 -2.14 14.82 -13.45
C GLU A 193 -1.24 13.61 -13.63
N VAL A 194 -0.54 13.18 -12.57
CA VAL A 194 0.30 11.99 -12.61
C VAL A 194 -0.53 10.72 -12.81
N LYS A 195 -1.67 10.61 -12.12
CA LYS A 195 -2.57 9.46 -12.21
C LYS A 195 -3.16 9.27 -13.60
N SER A 196 -3.48 10.36 -14.30
CA SER A 196 -4.03 10.30 -15.65
C SER A 196 -2.99 10.13 -16.74
N GLY A 197 -1.71 10.42 -16.49
CA GLY A 197 -0.66 10.50 -17.49
C GLY A 197 -0.86 11.64 -18.49
N GLN A 198 -1.75 12.59 -18.20
CA GLN A 198 -2.05 13.74 -19.06
C GLN A 198 -1.52 15.01 -18.40
N GLU A 199 -0.78 15.80 -19.17
CA GLU A 199 -0.48 17.17 -18.78
C GLU A 199 -1.79 17.96 -18.67
N GLN A 200 -2.01 18.64 -17.54
CA GLN A 200 -3.00 19.71 -17.50
C GLN A 200 -2.47 20.83 -18.41
N THR A 201 -2.90 20.81 -19.65
CA THR A 201 -2.75 21.98 -20.53
C THR A 201 -3.49 23.13 -19.86
N GLY A 202 -2.71 24.03 -19.22
CA GLY A 202 -3.25 25.19 -18.53
C GLY A 202 -4.15 25.96 -19.49
N LEU A 203 -5.41 26.16 -19.10
CA LEU A 203 -6.38 27.08 -19.70
C LEU A 203 -5.92 28.55 -19.54
N GLY A 204 -4.69 28.86 -19.95
CA GLY A 204 -4.02 30.13 -19.77
C GLY A 204 -3.52 30.82 -21.05
N GLN A 205 -3.85 30.32 -22.23
CA GLN A 205 -3.43 30.96 -23.50
C GLN A 205 -4.61 31.27 -24.42
N TYR A 206 -5.63 31.95 -23.91
CA TYR A 206 -6.56 32.70 -24.74
C TYR A 206 -7.01 33.95 -23.98
N MET A 207 -6.16 34.99 -23.96
CA MET A 207 -6.53 36.40 -23.99
C MET A 207 -5.44 37.20 -24.72
#